data_3dcbde1c49f0d64749ef71878c48f682
#
_entry.id   3dcbde1c49f0d64749ef71878c48f682
#
_cell.length_a   1.000
_cell.length_b   1.000
_cell.length_c   1.000
_cell.angle_alpha   90.00
_cell.angle_beta   90.00
_cell.angle_gamma   90.00
#
_symmetry.space_group_name_H-M   'P 1'
#
loop_
_entity.id
_entity.type
_entity.pdbx_description
1 polymer ?
#
loop_
_entity_poly.entity_id
_entity_poly.type
_entity_poly.pdbx_seq_one_letter_code
_entity_poly.pdbx_strand_id
1 'polypeptide(L)'
;ILSGLVGSEMCIRDRHLARAYEAEQSPAAKDAIAQILTNSRMCAEGKRPLCQDTGIVNVFLKIGMEVRFEGFKGSITDAVNEGVRQAYNHPDNMLRASIVADPHFDRKNTKDNTPAVVHMELVPGNTVDVQVAAKGGGSENKTKFVMLNPSDSLVDWVMQTVPLMGAGWCPPGMLGIGIGGTAERAMLMAKQVLMEDIDMYE
;
A
#
# COMPACT_ATOMS: atom_id res chain seq x y z
N ILE A 1 -9.09 -12.43 6.62
CA ILE A 1 -8.73 -11.42 5.60
C ILE A 1 -7.35 -10.83 5.89
N LEU A 2 -6.97 -10.59 7.14
CA LEU A 2 -5.65 -10.03 7.50
C LEU A 2 -4.48 -11.02 7.36
N SER A 3 -4.73 -12.31 7.32
CA SER A 3 -3.67 -13.34 7.18
C SER A 3 -3.05 -13.39 5.77
N GLY A 4 -3.74 -12.87 4.75
CA GLY A 4 -3.22 -12.78 3.38
C GLY A 4 -2.28 -11.61 3.15
N LEU A 5 -2.44 -10.50 3.89
CA LEU A 5 -1.62 -9.29 3.76
C LEU A 5 -0.19 -9.46 4.28
N VAL A 6 0.07 -10.47 5.10
CA VAL A 6 1.37 -10.68 5.76
C VAL A 6 2.26 -11.68 5.01
N GLY A 7 1.74 -12.43 4.05
CA GLY A 7 2.43 -13.63 3.54
C GLY A 7 3.14 -13.50 2.19
N SER A 8 2.53 -12.92 1.16
CA SER A 8 3.05 -13.02 -0.21
C SER A 8 3.96 -11.86 -0.63
N GLU A 9 3.63 -10.63 -0.27
CA GLU A 9 4.46 -9.47 -0.62
C GLU A 9 5.81 -9.44 0.11
N MET A 10 5.85 -9.93 1.35
CA MET A 10 7.11 -10.04 2.10
C MET A 10 8.11 -10.98 1.42
N CYS A 11 7.66 -12.08 0.82
CA CYS A 11 8.55 -13.03 0.17
C CYS A 11 9.28 -12.46 -1.05
N ILE A 12 8.64 -11.60 -1.84
CA ILE A 12 9.26 -10.97 -3.02
C ILE A 12 10.26 -9.92 -2.57
N ARG A 13 9.83 -8.96 -1.76
CA ARG A 13 10.69 -7.92 -1.20
C ARG A 13 11.90 -8.50 -0.45
N ASP A 14 11.66 -9.47 0.43
CA ASP A 14 12.71 -10.07 1.26
C ASP A 14 13.74 -10.84 0.43
N ARG A 15 13.31 -11.46 -0.67
CA ARG A 15 14.20 -12.12 -1.61
C ARG A 15 15.15 -11.13 -2.29
N HIS A 16 14.65 -9.94 -2.66
CA HIS A 16 15.49 -8.89 -3.26
C HIS A 16 16.40 -8.24 -2.23
N LEU A 17 15.91 -8.02 -1.01
CA LEU A 17 16.74 -7.54 0.09
C LEU A 17 17.86 -8.53 0.46
N ALA A 18 17.60 -9.84 0.43
CA ALA A 18 18.63 -10.84 0.65
C ALA A 18 19.72 -10.79 -0.43
N ARG A 19 19.34 -10.63 -1.70
CA ARG A 19 20.33 -10.43 -2.78
C ARG A 19 21.11 -9.12 -2.62
N ALA A 20 20.42 -8.04 -2.24
CA ALA A 20 21.07 -6.77 -1.95
C ALA A 20 22.04 -6.87 -0.77
N TYR A 21 21.70 -7.63 0.28
CA TYR A 21 22.58 -7.91 1.41
C TYR A 21 23.87 -8.61 0.98
N GLU A 22 23.78 -9.58 0.07
CA GLU A 22 24.95 -10.28 -0.45
C GLU A 22 25.85 -9.36 -1.29
N ALA A 23 25.24 -8.49 -2.10
CA ALA A 23 25.97 -7.57 -2.99
C ALA A 23 26.52 -6.33 -2.29
N GLU A 24 25.96 -5.92 -1.15
CA GLU A 24 26.32 -4.69 -0.44
C GLU A 24 27.76 -4.75 0.11
N GLN A 25 28.50 -3.67 -0.03
CA GLN A 25 29.90 -3.56 0.41
C GLN A 25 30.04 -2.70 1.68
N SER A 26 29.11 -1.79 1.95
CA SER A 26 29.12 -0.97 3.15
C SER A 26 28.68 -1.78 4.38
N PRO A 27 29.52 -1.92 5.42
CA PRO A 27 29.12 -2.66 6.62
C PRO A 27 27.85 -2.10 7.29
N ALA A 28 27.70 -0.77 7.33
CA ALA A 28 26.53 -0.12 7.93
C ALA A 28 25.26 -0.37 7.14
N ALA A 29 25.30 -0.31 5.79
CA ALA A 29 24.17 -0.62 4.95
C ALA A 29 23.81 -2.11 5.03
N LYS A 30 24.79 -2.98 5.08
CA LYS A 30 24.60 -4.43 5.23
C LYS A 30 23.93 -4.77 6.56
N ASP A 31 24.34 -4.15 7.66
CA ASP A 31 23.70 -4.31 8.96
C ASP A 31 22.24 -3.83 8.94
N ALA A 32 21.96 -2.69 8.32
CA ALA A 32 20.59 -2.18 8.18
C ALA A 32 19.69 -3.15 7.40
N ILE A 33 20.19 -3.72 6.29
CA ILE A 33 19.43 -4.72 5.51
C ILE A 33 19.19 -5.99 6.35
N ALA A 34 20.19 -6.44 7.12
CA ALA A 34 20.05 -7.60 7.99
C ALA A 34 18.97 -7.40 9.05
N GLN A 35 18.90 -6.20 9.66
CA GLN A 35 17.87 -5.86 10.64
C GLN A 35 16.47 -5.85 10.00
N ILE A 36 16.33 -5.34 8.79
CA ILE A 36 15.05 -5.34 8.05
C ILE A 36 14.59 -6.76 7.76
N LEU A 37 15.49 -7.63 7.28
CA LEU A 37 15.18 -9.05 7.02
C LEU A 37 14.79 -9.79 8.30
N THR A 38 15.49 -9.51 9.40
CA THR A 38 15.18 -10.08 10.71
C THR A 38 13.79 -9.64 11.18
N ASN A 39 13.48 -8.34 11.07
CA ASN A 39 12.17 -7.80 11.42
C ASN A 39 11.06 -8.43 10.57
N SER A 40 11.28 -8.57 9.26
CA SER A 40 10.32 -9.21 8.36
C SER A 40 9.97 -10.63 8.79
N ARG A 41 11.00 -11.44 9.10
CA ARG A 41 10.80 -12.82 9.60
C ARG A 41 10.03 -12.84 10.93
N MET A 42 10.44 -12.00 11.88
CA MET A 42 9.78 -11.93 13.19
C MET A 42 8.30 -11.51 13.08
N CYS A 43 7.99 -10.60 12.14
CA CYS A 43 6.62 -10.18 11.89
C CYS A 43 5.78 -11.30 11.27
N ALA A 44 6.35 -12.05 10.33
CA ALA A 44 5.69 -13.20 9.72
C ALA A 44 5.39 -14.30 10.74
N GLU A 45 6.38 -14.69 11.53
CA GLU A 45 6.25 -15.72 12.58
C GLU A 45 5.26 -15.28 13.68
N GLY A 46 5.34 -14.02 14.10
CA GLY A 46 4.50 -13.44 15.15
C GLY A 46 3.14 -12.94 14.68
N LYS A 47 2.83 -13.00 13.38
CA LYS A 47 1.62 -12.41 12.75
C LYS A 47 1.41 -10.95 13.15
N ARG A 48 2.48 -10.17 13.10
CA ARG A 48 2.51 -8.75 13.48
C ARG A 48 2.75 -7.86 12.27
N PRO A 49 2.30 -6.58 12.30
CA PRO A 49 2.63 -5.62 11.27
C PRO A 49 4.13 -5.33 11.24
N LEU A 50 4.68 -5.04 10.05
CA LEU A 50 6.09 -4.70 9.87
C LEU A 50 6.49 -3.37 10.49
N CYS A 51 5.54 -2.44 10.63
CA CYS A 51 5.77 -1.08 11.08
C CYS A 51 4.61 -0.62 11.96
N GLN A 52 4.87 0.32 12.86
CA GLN A 52 3.83 0.97 13.65
C GLN A 52 2.90 1.86 12.83
N ASP A 53 3.33 2.30 11.64
CA ASP A 53 2.52 3.08 10.71
C ASP A 53 1.74 2.12 9.80
N THR A 54 0.53 1.77 10.24
CA THR A 54 -0.37 0.90 9.50
C THR A 54 -1.24 1.66 8.48
N GLY A 55 -1.23 3.00 8.58
CA GLY A 55 -1.69 3.92 7.55
C GLY A 55 -3.17 3.85 7.20
N ILE A 56 -3.44 4.07 5.91
CA ILE A 56 -4.78 4.15 5.33
C ILE A 56 -5.10 2.87 4.59
N VAL A 57 -6.28 2.30 4.83
CA VAL A 57 -6.76 1.15 4.05
C VAL A 57 -7.18 1.62 2.66
N ASN A 58 -6.52 1.09 1.65
CA ASN A 58 -6.86 1.27 0.24
C ASN A 58 -7.48 -0.02 -0.26
N VAL A 59 -8.62 0.10 -0.94
CA VAL A 59 -9.36 -1.05 -1.48
C VAL A 59 -9.61 -0.82 -2.95
N PHE A 60 -9.20 -1.77 -3.78
CA PHE A 60 -9.54 -1.82 -5.19
C PHE A 60 -10.50 -2.96 -5.42
N LEU A 61 -11.65 -2.65 -5.99
CA LEU A 61 -12.73 -3.58 -6.27
C LEU A 61 -12.93 -3.67 -7.78
N LYS A 62 -12.84 -4.87 -8.35
CA LYS A 62 -13.39 -5.16 -9.67
C LYS A 62 -14.70 -5.92 -9.48
N ILE A 63 -15.80 -5.30 -9.89
CA ILE A 63 -17.14 -5.83 -9.64
C ILE A 63 -17.75 -6.25 -10.98
N GLY A 64 -18.10 -7.51 -11.09
CA GLY A 64 -18.78 -8.07 -12.24
C GLY A 64 -20.17 -7.42 -12.41
N MET A 65 -20.52 -7.05 -13.64
CA MET A 65 -21.80 -6.38 -13.95
C MET A 65 -23.05 -7.24 -13.68
N GLU A 66 -22.86 -8.56 -13.49
CA GLU A 66 -23.94 -9.50 -13.14
C GLU A 66 -24.03 -9.74 -11.62
N VAL A 67 -23.14 -9.15 -10.82
CA VAL A 67 -23.15 -9.29 -9.35
C VAL A 67 -24.34 -8.56 -8.76
N ARG A 68 -24.99 -9.21 -7.81
CA ARG A 68 -26.05 -8.61 -6.98
C ARG A 68 -25.63 -8.67 -5.52
N PHE A 69 -25.74 -7.55 -4.84
CA PHE A 69 -25.50 -7.46 -3.40
C PHE A 69 -26.85 -7.55 -2.69
N GLU A 70 -27.00 -8.56 -1.86
CA GLU A 70 -28.23 -8.80 -1.10
C GLU A 70 -27.99 -8.68 0.41
N GLY A 71 -29.01 -8.29 1.15
CA GLY A 71 -28.96 -8.23 2.62
C GLY A 71 -28.23 -7.04 3.23
N PHE A 72 -27.59 -6.16 2.43
CA PHE A 72 -26.95 -4.96 2.90
C PHE A 72 -27.71 -3.69 2.45
N LYS A 73 -27.94 -2.78 3.39
CA LYS A 73 -28.60 -1.50 3.13
C LYS A 73 -27.58 -0.37 3.23
N GLY A 74 -26.98 -0.02 2.13
CA GLY A 74 -25.97 1.03 2.05
C GLY A 74 -25.21 0.96 0.73
N SER A 75 -24.21 1.80 0.59
CA SER A 75 -23.30 1.77 -0.54
C SER A 75 -22.26 0.65 -0.37
N ILE A 76 -21.60 0.26 -1.46
CA ILE A 76 -20.46 -0.67 -1.40
C ILE A 76 -19.34 -0.09 -0.52
N THR A 77 -19.15 1.23 -0.56
CA THR A 77 -18.19 1.92 0.32
C THR A 77 -18.55 1.76 1.79
N ASP A 78 -19.85 1.79 2.14
CA ASP A 78 -20.28 1.55 3.52
C ASP A 78 -20.00 0.11 3.96
N ALA A 79 -20.21 -0.87 3.05
CA ALA A 79 -19.88 -2.26 3.32
C ALA A 79 -18.39 -2.47 3.54
N VAL A 80 -17.54 -1.82 2.74
CA VAL A 80 -16.08 -1.85 2.92
C VAL A 80 -15.69 -1.22 4.26
N ASN A 81 -16.23 -0.05 4.59
CA ASN A 81 -15.96 0.63 5.86
C ASN A 81 -16.40 -0.21 7.06
N GLU A 82 -17.52 -0.92 6.96
CA GLU A 82 -17.95 -1.85 8.01
C GLU A 82 -16.95 -3.01 8.17
N GLY A 83 -16.46 -3.58 7.08
CA GLY A 83 -15.41 -4.60 7.11
C GLY A 83 -14.11 -4.10 7.75
N VAL A 84 -13.70 -2.87 7.45
CA VAL A 84 -12.52 -2.23 8.06
C VAL A 84 -12.76 -2.02 9.56
N ARG A 85 -13.92 -1.51 9.96
CA ARG A 85 -14.29 -1.31 11.36
C ARG A 85 -14.24 -2.61 12.15
N GLN A 86 -14.81 -3.68 11.61
CA GLN A 86 -14.79 -5.00 12.24
C GLN A 86 -13.35 -5.53 12.38
N ALA A 87 -12.52 -5.36 11.35
CA ALA A 87 -11.14 -5.79 11.38
C ALA A 87 -10.31 -5.04 12.43
N TYR A 88 -10.43 -3.71 12.50
CA TYR A 88 -9.65 -2.91 13.44
C TYR A 88 -10.14 -3.01 14.89
N ASN A 89 -11.40 -3.31 15.10
CA ASN A 89 -11.98 -3.55 16.43
C ASN A 89 -11.92 -5.04 16.87
N HIS A 90 -11.38 -5.92 16.03
CA HIS A 90 -11.25 -7.33 16.39
C HIS A 90 -10.25 -7.50 17.54
N PRO A 91 -10.51 -8.35 18.54
CA PRO A 91 -9.61 -8.56 19.67
C PRO A 91 -8.18 -8.98 19.30
N ASP A 92 -8.04 -9.72 18.21
CA ASP A 92 -6.73 -10.18 17.72
C ASP A 92 -6.05 -9.17 16.78
N ASN A 93 -6.64 -7.98 16.61
CA ASN A 93 -6.06 -6.97 15.74
C ASN A 93 -4.76 -6.42 16.32
N MET A 94 -3.69 -6.45 15.51
CA MET A 94 -2.38 -5.88 15.84
C MET A 94 -2.11 -4.56 15.11
N LEU A 95 -3.03 -4.10 14.25
CA LEU A 95 -2.89 -2.87 13.49
C LEU A 95 -3.38 -1.67 14.32
N ARG A 96 -2.63 -0.60 14.25
CA ARG A 96 -3.00 0.67 14.88
C ARG A 96 -3.94 1.48 13.98
N ALA A 97 -5.05 1.96 14.50
CA ALA A 97 -5.88 2.94 13.80
C ALA A 97 -5.15 4.29 13.73
N SER A 98 -4.99 4.83 12.52
CA SER A 98 -4.25 6.07 12.23
C SER A 98 -5.11 7.15 11.56
N ILE A 99 -6.32 6.81 11.11
CA ILE A 99 -7.19 7.76 10.42
C ILE A 99 -7.70 8.81 11.39
N VAL A 100 -7.69 10.06 10.94
CA VAL A 100 -8.28 11.18 11.67
C VAL A 100 -9.51 11.69 10.94
N ALA A 101 -10.57 11.91 11.69
CA ALA A 101 -11.71 12.68 11.23
C ALA A 101 -11.32 14.16 11.18
N ASP A 102 -11.92 14.90 10.25
CA ASP A 102 -11.68 16.32 10.07
C ASP A 102 -10.16 16.68 10.10
N PRO A 103 -9.40 16.28 9.04
CA PRO A 103 -7.94 16.42 9.04
C PRO A 103 -7.46 17.86 9.08
N HIS A 104 -8.33 18.82 8.81
CA HIS A 104 -7.98 20.24 8.79
C HIS A 104 -8.17 20.91 10.17
N PHE A 105 -9.20 20.55 10.93
CA PHE A 105 -9.54 21.20 12.20
C PHE A 105 -9.30 20.28 13.41
N ASP A 106 -10.26 19.44 13.75
CA ASP A 106 -10.29 18.65 14.98
C ASP A 106 -9.26 17.53 15.06
N ARG A 107 -8.92 16.92 13.94
CA ARG A 107 -7.91 15.84 13.78
C ARG A 107 -8.07 14.70 14.80
N LYS A 108 -9.30 14.35 15.13
CA LYS A 108 -9.60 13.25 16.07
C LYS A 108 -9.41 11.90 15.39
N ASN A 109 -8.68 11.01 16.04
CA ASN A 109 -8.53 9.63 15.57
C ASN A 109 -9.89 8.92 15.57
N THR A 110 -10.24 8.26 14.46
CA THR A 110 -11.51 7.53 14.31
C THR A 110 -11.56 6.25 15.13
N LYS A 111 -10.41 5.74 15.56
CA LYS A 111 -10.17 4.54 16.37
C LYS A 111 -10.46 3.21 15.67
N ASP A 112 -11.24 3.21 14.61
CA ASP A 112 -11.61 2.05 13.82
C ASP A 112 -10.99 2.06 12.41
N ASN A 113 -10.10 3.03 12.15
CA ASN A 113 -9.38 3.24 10.89
C ASN A 113 -10.27 3.47 9.66
N THR A 114 -11.50 3.90 9.86
CA THR A 114 -12.39 4.35 8.78
C THR A 114 -12.31 5.86 8.56
N PRO A 115 -12.61 6.37 7.35
CA PRO A 115 -12.99 5.63 6.16
C PRO A 115 -11.78 5.04 5.43
N ALA A 116 -12.00 3.94 4.70
CA ALA A 116 -11.07 3.45 3.70
C ALA A 116 -11.13 4.30 2.42
N VAL A 117 -10.08 4.26 1.62
CA VAL A 117 -10.08 4.79 0.25
C VAL A 117 -10.48 3.66 -0.69
N VAL A 118 -11.64 3.79 -1.33
CA VAL A 118 -12.24 2.73 -2.16
C VAL A 118 -12.26 3.14 -3.62
N HIS A 119 -11.65 2.32 -4.46
CA HIS A 119 -11.68 2.44 -5.91
C HIS A 119 -12.49 1.29 -6.48
N MET A 120 -13.40 1.58 -7.40
CA MET A 120 -14.29 0.58 -7.99
C MET A 120 -14.22 0.64 -9.51
N GLU A 121 -14.15 -0.54 -10.12
CA GLU A 121 -14.23 -0.76 -11.55
C GLU A 121 -15.31 -1.79 -11.85
N LEU A 122 -16.17 -1.51 -12.83
CA LEU A 122 -17.15 -2.47 -13.33
C LEU A 122 -16.52 -3.28 -14.46
N VAL A 123 -16.57 -4.60 -14.34
CA VAL A 123 -16.02 -5.54 -15.32
C VAL A 123 -17.09 -6.54 -15.77
N PRO A 124 -16.94 -7.20 -16.91
CA PRO A 124 -17.84 -8.29 -17.30
C PRO A 124 -17.81 -9.45 -16.30
N GLY A 125 -18.95 -10.14 -16.14
CA GLY A 125 -19.04 -11.36 -15.34
C GLY A 125 -19.76 -11.17 -13.99
N ASN A 126 -19.61 -12.18 -13.13
CA ASN A 126 -20.35 -12.31 -11.88
C ASN A 126 -19.46 -12.50 -10.64
N THR A 127 -18.19 -12.08 -10.73
CA THR A 127 -17.22 -12.17 -9.62
C THR A 127 -16.92 -10.80 -9.04
N VAL A 128 -16.47 -10.80 -7.80
CA VAL A 128 -15.87 -9.61 -7.16
C VAL A 128 -14.43 -9.93 -6.83
N ASP A 129 -13.50 -9.15 -7.39
CA ASP A 129 -12.10 -9.17 -7.03
C ASP A 129 -11.83 -8.04 -6.04
N VAL A 130 -11.14 -8.36 -4.95
CA VAL A 130 -10.91 -7.43 -3.84
C VAL A 130 -9.42 -7.41 -3.51
N GLN A 131 -8.77 -6.30 -3.79
CA GLN A 131 -7.40 -6.06 -3.37
C GLN A 131 -7.40 -5.04 -2.22
N VAL A 132 -6.74 -5.37 -1.12
CA VAL A 132 -6.71 -4.54 0.10
C VAL A 132 -5.27 -4.30 0.53
N ALA A 133 -4.91 -3.05 0.72
CA ALA A 133 -3.62 -2.67 1.28
C ALA A 133 -3.77 -1.63 2.39
N ALA A 134 -3.06 -1.82 3.49
CA ALA A 134 -2.87 -0.81 4.51
C ALA A 134 -1.57 -0.05 4.20
N LYS A 135 -1.69 1.11 3.56
CA LYS A 135 -0.54 1.91 3.13
C LYS A 135 -0.17 2.95 4.17
N GLY A 136 1.05 2.88 4.68
CA GLY A 136 1.56 3.79 5.69
C GLY A 136 1.48 5.27 5.30
N GLY A 137 1.17 6.14 6.25
CA GLY A 137 1.05 7.57 6.03
C GLY A 137 2.36 8.22 5.60
N GLY A 138 3.50 7.75 6.09
CA GLY A 138 4.81 8.21 5.67
C GLY A 138 5.07 7.97 4.19
N SER A 139 4.77 6.77 3.71
CA SER A 139 4.93 6.46 2.28
C SER A 139 3.89 7.17 1.40
N GLU A 140 2.66 7.34 1.87
CA GLU A 140 1.63 8.09 1.16
C GLU A 140 2.03 9.56 0.97
N ASN A 141 2.57 10.19 2.01
CA ASN A 141 3.01 11.58 1.99
C ASN A 141 4.24 11.85 1.11
N LYS A 142 4.91 10.82 0.61
CA LYS A 142 6.06 10.94 -0.30
C LYS A 142 5.69 10.77 -1.76
N THR A 143 4.42 10.52 -2.06
CA THR A 143 3.91 10.52 -3.44
C THR A 143 4.30 11.81 -4.15
N LYS A 144 4.83 11.69 -5.36
CA LYS A 144 5.21 12.80 -6.23
C LYS A 144 4.42 12.74 -7.53
N PHE A 145 4.08 13.89 -8.03
CA PHE A 145 3.42 14.06 -9.32
C PHE A 145 4.10 15.16 -10.09
N VAL A 146 4.20 15.01 -11.39
CA VAL A 146 4.76 16.03 -12.30
C VAL A 146 4.07 15.95 -13.67
N MET A 147 3.95 17.10 -14.32
CA MET A 147 3.65 17.20 -15.75
C MET A 147 4.95 17.41 -16.50
N LEU A 148 5.38 16.42 -17.27
CA LEU A 148 6.58 16.48 -18.11
C LEU A 148 6.22 16.96 -19.52
N ASN A 149 7.12 17.72 -20.13
CA ASN A 149 7.03 18.00 -21.56
C ASN A 149 7.48 16.77 -22.36
N PRO A 150 7.08 16.66 -23.64
CA PRO A 150 7.49 15.51 -24.47
C PRO A 150 9.01 15.36 -24.65
N SER A 151 9.78 16.42 -24.45
CA SER A 151 11.24 16.41 -24.50
C SER A 151 11.91 16.02 -23.18
N ASP A 152 11.19 15.98 -22.09
CA ASP A 152 11.73 15.69 -20.76
C ASP A 152 11.94 14.19 -20.58
N SER A 153 13.04 13.82 -19.93
CA SER A 153 13.35 12.43 -19.63
C SER A 153 12.63 11.98 -18.36
N LEU A 154 11.73 11.00 -18.48
CA LEU A 154 11.07 10.37 -17.34
C LEU A 154 12.10 9.72 -16.39
N VAL A 155 13.08 9.01 -16.94
CA VAL A 155 14.10 8.32 -16.15
C VAL A 155 14.91 9.33 -15.32
N ASP A 156 15.34 10.41 -15.93
CA ASP A 156 16.11 11.44 -15.22
C ASP A 156 15.29 12.10 -14.12
N TRP A 157 14.00 12.36 -14.37
CA TRP A 157 13.12 12.87 -13.32
C TRP A 157 12.99 11.92 -12.12
N VAL A 158 12.82 10.63 -12.37
CA VAL A 158 12.75 9.61 -11.31
C VAL A 158 14.06 9.55 -10.55
N MET A 159 15.19 9.47 -11.24
CA MET A 159 16.54 9.39 -10.64
C MET A 159 16.88 10.62 -9.78
N GLN A 160 16.38 11.78 -10.15
CA GLN A 160 16.55 13.02 -9.37
C GLN A 160 15.57 13.08 -8.18
N THR A 161 14.33 12.62 -8.37
CA THR A 161 13.26 12.79 -7.38
C THR A 161 13.37 11.80 -6.22
N VAL A 162 13.69 10.54 -6.50
CA VAL A 162 13.73 9.48 -5.48
C VAL A 162 14.70 9.80 -4.33
N PRO A 163 15.95 10.25 -4.55
CA PRO A 163 16.84 10.64 -3.45
C PRO A 163 16.28 11.80 -2.60
N LEU A 164 15.52 12.71 -3.20
CA LEU A 164 14.92 13.85 -2.51
C LEU A 164 13.71 13.48 -1.64
N MET A 165 13.16 12.30 -1.78
CA MET A 165 12.08 11.81 -0.91
C MET A 165 12.54 11.64 0.54
N GLY A 166 13.85 11.49 0.77
CA GLY A 166 14.42 11.26 2.09
C GLY A 166 14.00 9.91 2.68
N ALA A 167 14.14 9.76 4.00
CA ALA A 167 13.84 8.49 4.69
C ALA A 167 12.39 8.37 5.21
N GLY A 168 11.56 9.38 5.06
CA GLY A 168 10.20 9.42 5.64
C GLY A 168 9.21 8.42 5.05
N TRP A 169 9.55 7.73 3.98
CA TRP A 169 8.77 6.65 3.37
C TRP A 169 9.23 5.24 3.80
N CYS A 170 10.14 5.18 4.77
CA CYS A 170 10.67 3.95 5.36
C CYS A 170 11.40 3.04 4.33
N PRO A 171 12.48 3.52 3.68
CA PRO A 171 13.26 2.67 2.78
C PRO A 171 13.82 1.43 3.48
N PRO A 172 14.11 0.36 2.76
CA PRO A 172 13.88 0.15 1.34
C PRO A 172 12.43 -0.15 1.03
N GLY A 173 11.94 0.35 -0.10
CA GLY A 173 10.55 0.20 -0.50
C GLY A 173 10.39 -0.10 -1.98
N MET A 174 9.15 -0.17 -2.41
CA MET A 174 8.78 -0.35 -3.81
C MET A 174 8.28 0.99 -4.37
N LEU A 175 8.62 1.26 -5.62
CA LEU A 175 8.12 2.40 -6.36
C LEU A 175 7.04 1.94 -7.33
N GLY A 176 5.85 2.52 -7.20
CA GLY A 176 4.82 2.45 -8.21
C GLY A 176 4.89 3.69 -9.10
N ILE A 177 4.99 3.51 -10.40
CA ILE A 177 5.09 4.61 -11.37
C ILE A 177 3.92 4.51 -12.34
N GLY A 178 3.06 5.52 -12.35
CA GLY A 178 1.95 5.64 -13.29
C GLY A 178 2.26 6.71 -14.34
N ILE A 179 2.07 6.38 -15.61
CA ILE A 179 2.43 7.24 -16.74
C ILE A 179 1.23 7.42 -17.65
N GLY A 180 0.91 8.68 -17.96
CA GLY A 180 -0.12 9.03 -18.94
C GLY A 180 -1.52 9.11 -18.37
N GLY A 181 -2.48 9.41 -19.24
CA GLY A 181 -3.84 9.75 -18.87
C GLY A 181 -3.94 11.14 -18.25
N THR A 182 -4.86 11.30 -17.32
CA THR A 182 -5.01 12.50 -16.49
C THR A 182 -4.19 12.37 -15.20
N ALA A 183 -4.01 13.47 -14.46
CA ALA A 183 -3.23 13.50 -13.22
C ALA A 183 -3.70 12.43 -12.22
N GLU A 184 -5.00 12.38 -11.97
CA GLU A 184 -5.61 11.40 -11.05
C GLU A 184 -5.46 9.96 -11.57
N ARG A 185 -5.53 9.74 -12.91
CA ARG A 185 -5.34 8.42 -13.49
C ARG A 185 -3.90 7.93 -13.30
N ALA A 186 -2.92 8.77 -13.55
CA ALA A 186 -1.50 8.44 -13.34
C ALA A 186 -1.21 8.10 -11.87
N MET A 187 -1.71 8.89 -10.94
CA MET A 187 -1.54 8.63 -9.50
C MET A 187 -2.24 7.34 -9.06
N LEU A 188 -3.43 7.06 -9.61
CA LEU A 188 -4.16 5.83 -9.31
C LEU A 188 -3.41 4.60 -9.82
N MET A 189 -2.91 4.63 -11.06
CA MET A 189 -2.08 3.56 -11.61
C MET A 189 -0.82 3.32 -10.79
N ALA A 190 -0.13 4.40 -10.38
CA ALA A 190 1.06 4.31 -9.52
C ALA A 190 0.77 3.62 -8.17
N LYS A 191 -0.41 3.81 -7.61
CA LYS A 191 -0.83 3.15 -6.37
C LYS A 191 -1.24 1.70 -6.62
N GLN A 192 -1.99 1.45 -7.67
CA GLN A 192 -2.52 0.13 -7.99
C GLN A 192 -1.41 -0.88 -8.31
N VAL A 193 -0.39 -0.47 -9.06
CA VAL A 193 0.73 -1.34 -9.42
C VAL A 193 1.52 -1.85 -8.21
N LEU A 194 1.47 -1.16 -7.08
CA LEU A 194 2.08 -1.64 -5.83
C LEU A 194 1.42 -2.91 -5.27
N MET A 195 0.25 -3.29 -5.79
CA MET A 195 -0.50 -4.49 -5.38
C MET A 195 -0.41 -5.62 -6.41
N GLU A 196 0.31 -5.41 -7.50
CA GLU A 196 0.55 -6.41 -8.53
C GLU A 196 1.80 -7.22 -8.20
N ASP A 197 1.88 -8.43 -8.73
CA ASP A 197 3.06 -9.26 -8.60
C ASP A 197 4.24 -8.59 -9.31
N ILE A 198 5.40 -8.61 -8.65
CA ILE A 198 6.62 -8.04 -9.23
C ILE A 198 7.32 -9.13 -10.03
N ASP A 199 7.30 -9.02 -11.35
CA ASP A 199 8.20 -9.77 -12.21
C ASP A 199 9.49 -8.97 -12.43
N MET A 200 10.60 -9.56 -12.04
CA MET A 200 11.92 -8.94 -12.14
C MET A 200 12.62 -9.24 -13.48
N TYR A 201 11.96 -9.97 -14.36
CA TYR A 201 12.55 -10.46 -15.59
C TYR A 201 11.79 -10.01 -16.84
N GLU A 202 10.72 -9.24 -16.67
CA GLU A 202 10.02 -8.54 -17.74
C GLU A 202 10.52 -7.10 -17.94
#